data_effd3cd02d80a3c20bc1c02de928620b
#
_entry.id   effd3cd02d80a3c20bc1c02de928620b
#
_cell.length_a   1.000
_cell.length_b   1.000
_cell.length_c   1.000
_cell.angle_alpha   90.00
_cell.angle_beta   90.00
_cell.angle_gamma   90.00
#
_symmetry.space_group_name_H-M   'P 1'
#
loop_
_entity.id
_entity.type
_entity.pdbx_description
1 polymer ?
#
loop_
_entity_poly.entity_id
_entity_poly.type
_entity_poly.pdbx_seq_one_letter_code
_entity_poly.pdbx_strand_id
1 'polypeptide(L)'
;MTDWTADDMPRLGGKTVVVTGANSGLGFEGTRAFAARGATVVMACRSVERAAKAAAEIRADAGGEVDGELDVRECDLASLDSVASFAEGLVDDYDAVDVLCNNAGVMAIPRGETEDGFETQFGVNHLGHFALTGLLFEELQAAPEPRAVTQSSGAHAGGEMDFGDLHGAEAYGKWGAYAQSKLANLLFAYELDRQYGDEVTSVGCHPG
;
A
#
# COMPACT_ATOMS: atom_id res chain seq x y z
N MET A 1 -14.75 -2.54 -25.92
CA MET A 1 -13.58 -2.70 -25.03
C MET A 1 -13.85 -3.97 -24.26
N THR A 2 -12.98 -4.96 -24.33
CA THR A 2 -13.09 -6.14 -23.47
C THR A 2 -12.83 -5.68 -22.05
N ASP A 3 -13.72 -5.99 -21.10
CA ASP A 3 -13.52 -5.68 -19.69
C ASP A 3 -12.30 -6.46 -19.21
N TRP A 4 -11.27 -5.75 -18.76
CA TRP A 4 -10.06 -6.34 -18.18
C TRP A 4 -10.41 -6.99 -16.83
N THR A 5 -9.91 -8.18 -16.60
CA THR A 5 -10.11 -8.95 -15.36
C THR A 5 -8.76 -9.42 -14.81
N ALA A 6 -8.73 -9.93 -13.58
CA ALA A 6 -7.52 -10.51 -13.00
C ALA A 6 -6.99 -11.72 -13.84
N ASP A 7 -7.84 -12.35 -14.66
CA ASP A 7 -7.42 -13.42 -15.57
C ASP A 7 -6.60 -12.91 -16.76
N ASP A 8 -6.67 -11.64 -17.07
CA ASP A 8 -5.86 -11.00 -18.13
C ASP A 8 -4.49 -10.55 -17.63
N MET A 9 -4.23 -10.65 -16.30
CA MET A 9 -2.94 -10.30 -15.72
C MET A 9 -1.83 -11.24 -16.25
N PRO A 10 -0.66 -10.71 -16.64
CA PRO A 10 0.46 -11.54 -17.07
C PRO A 10 0.98 -12.45 -15.95
N ARG A 11 1.80 -13.42 -16.28
CA ARG A 11 2.54 -14.20 -15.28
C ARG A 11 3.54 -13.31 -14.55
N LEU A 12 3.64 -13.50 -13.24
CA LEU A 12 4.47 -12.72 -12.33
C LEU A 12 5.55 -13.57 -11.63
N GLY A 13 5.87 -14.73 -12.18
CA GLY A 13 6.92 -15.58 -11.63
C GLY A 13 8.26 -14.85 -11.53
N GLY A 14 8.89 -14.92 -10.36
CA GLY A 14 10.13 -14.22 -10.04
C GLY A 14 9.98 -12.72 -9.74
N LYS A 15 8.73 -12.21 -9.61
CA LYS A 15 8.46 -10.83 -9.20
C LYS A 15 8.08 -10.75 -7.73
N THR A 16 8.60 -9.72 -7.05
CA THR A 16 8.27 -9.38 -5.66
C THR A 16 7.24 -8.26 -5.63
N VAL A 17 6.11 -8.52 -4.99
CA VAL A 17 5.00 -7.57 -4.83
C VAL A 17 4.76 -7.29 -3.34
N VAL A 18 4.91 -6.06 -2.90
CA VAL A 18 4.59 -5.64 -1.54
C VAL A 18 3.18 -5.08 -1.49
N VAL A 19 2.32 -5.59 -0.60
CA VAL A 19 0.94 -5.11 -0.45
C VAL A 19 0.69 -4.72 0.99
N THR A 20 0.45 -3.42 1.26
CA THR A 20 0.03 -2.96 2.58
C THR A 20 -1.46 -3.26 2.81
N GLY A 21 -1.81 -3.73 4.02
CA GLY A 21 -3.19 -4.11 4.33
C GLY A 21 -3.69 -5.33 3.56
N ALA A 22 -2.81 -6.25 3.24
CA ALA A 22 -3.03 -7.46 2.42
C ALA A 22 -4.02 -8.47 3.04
N ASN A 23 -4.44 -8.28 4.29
CA ASN A 23 -5.23 -9.25 5.03
C ASN A 23 -6.76 -9.08 4.92
N SER A 24 -7.25 -8.09 4.17
CA SER A 24 -8.69 -7.85 4.00
C SER A 24 -9.01 -6.97 2.78
N GLY A 25 -10.27 -7.03 2.32
CA GLY A 25 -10.80 -6.17 1.26
C GLY A 25 -9.98 -6.21 -0.02
N LEU A 26 -9.71 -5.05 -0.61
CA LEU A 26 -8.97 -4.94 -1.89
C LEU A 26 -7.55 -5.48 -1.79
N GLY A 27 -6.86 -5.25 -0.65
CA GLY A 27 -5.52 -5.80 -0.41
C GLY A 27 -5.50 -7.32 -0.42
N PHE A 28 -6.51 -7.97 0.17
CA PHE A 28 -6.66 -9.42 0.14
C PHE A 28 -6.90 -9.94 -1.28
N GLU A 29 -7.82 -9.33 -2.02
CA GLU A 29 -8.12 -9.74 -3.40
C GLU A 29 -6.94 -9.51 -4.35
N GLY A 30 -6.22 -8.39 -4.19
CA GLY A 30 -4.98 -8.13 -4.92
C GLY A 30 -3.90 -9.17 -4.61
N THR A 31 -3.68 -9.46 -3.33
CA THR A 31 -2.74 -10.50 -2.88
C THR A 31 -3.06 -11.86 -3.50
N ARG A 32 -4.34 -12.26 -3.48
CA ARG A 32 -4.82 -13.51 -4.09
C ARG A 32 -4.53 -13.54 -5.58
N ALA A 33 -4.84 -12.45 -6.29
CA ALA A 33 -4.62 -12.35 -7.72
C ALA A 33 -3.14 -12.39 -8.10
N PHE A 34 -2.27 -11.68 -7.39
CA PHE A 34 -0.82 -11.68 -7.64
C PHE A 34 -0.20 -13.06 -7.36
N ALA A 35 -0.56 -13.70 -6.24
CA ALA A 35 -0.08 -15.02 -5.90
C ALA A 35 -0.53 -16.09 -6.92
N ALA A 36 -1.78 -16.00 -7.41
CA ALA A 36 -2.30 -16.88 -8.46
C ALA A 36 -1.55 -16.72 -9.80
N ARG A 37 -0.82 -15.61 -9.99
CA ARG A 37 0.01 -15.36 -11.18
C ARG A 37 1.49 -15.67 -10.95
N GLY A 38 1.86 -16.19 -9.78
CA GLY A 38 3.21 -16.69 -9.48
C GLY A 38 4.12 -15.67 -8.80
N ALA A 39 3.61 -14.53 -8.34
CA ALA A 39 4.41 -13.56 -7.60
C ALA A 39 4.74 -14.04 -6.19
N THR A 40 5.90 -13.64 -5.68
CA THR A 40 6.13 -13.58 -4.22
C THR A 40 5.43 -12.34 -3.69
N VAL A 41 4.39 -12.50 -2.86
CA VAL A 41 3.64 -11.40 -2.29
C VAL A 41 4.01 -11.20 -0.82
N VAL A 42 4.66 -10.08 -0.52
CA VAL A 42 4.94 -9.65 0.86
C VAL A 42 3.70 -8.95 1.41
N MET A 43 3.05 -9.60 2.35
CA MET A 43 1.82 -9.15 3.00
C MET A 43 2.16 -8.25 4.19
N ALA A 44 2.32 -6.95 3.95
CA ALA A 44 2.64 -5.94 4.96
C ALA A 44 1.39 -5.56 5.78
N CYS A 45 1.28 -6.06 7.00
CA CYS A 45 0.07 -5.94 7.81
C CYS A 45 0.38 -5.66 9.28
N ARG A 46 -0.41 -4.78 9.93
CA ARG A 46 -0.29 -4.49 11.36
C ARG A 46 -0.48 -5.73 12.24
N SER A 47 -1.34 -6.68 11.85
CA SER A 47 -1.60 -7.90 12.61
C SER A 47 -1.13 -9.12 11.82
N VAL A 48 0.02 -9.64 12.20
CA VAL A 48 0.60 -10.88 11.64
C VAL A 48 -0.38 -12.05 11.77
N GLU A 49 -1.10 -12.17 12.88
CA GLU A 49 -2.09 -13.24 13.08
C GLU A 49 -3.21 -13.19 12.03
N ARG A 50 -3.78 -12.00 11.79
CA ARG A 50 -4.83 -11.84 10.75
C ARG A 50 -4.28 -12.06 9.35
N ALA A 51 -3.07 -11.60 9.08
CA ALA A 51 -2.43 -11.80 7.79
C ALA A 51 -2.11 -13.30 7.54
N ALA A 52 -1.65 -14.02 8.55
CA ALA A 52 -1.43 -15.47 8.45
C ALA A 52 -2.74 -16.25 8.17
N LYS A 53 -3.86 -15.84 8.79
CA LYS A 53 -5.19 -16.42 8.47
C LYS A 53 -5.59 -16.15 7.03
N ALA A 54 -5.41 -14.92 6.56
CA ALA A 54 -5.70 -14.53 5.18
C ALA A 54 -4.81 -15.31 4.18
N ALA A 55 -3.53 -15.47 4.47
CA ALA A 55 -2.62 -16.27 3.65
C ALA A 55 -3.03 -17.75 3.58
N ALA A 56 -3.49 -18.30 4.71
CA ALA A 56 -4.01 -19.68 4.76
C ALA A 56 -5.30 -19.83 3.93
N GLU A 57 -6.21 -18.84 3.97
CA GLU A 57 -7.43 -18.80 3.17
C GLU A 57 -7.10 -18.76 1.68
N ILE A 58 -6.20 -17.87 1.23
CA ILE A 58 -5.76 -17.78 -0.17
C ILE A 58 -5.20 -19.13 -0.65
N ARG A 59 -4.37 -19.80 0.16
CA ARG A 59 -3.83 -21.12 -0.20
C ARG A 59 -4.93 -22.18 -0.29
N ALA A 60 -5.90 -22.16 0.63
CA ALA A 60 -7.01 -23.12 0.64
C ALA A 60 -7.91 -22.97 -0.59
N ASP A 61 -8.23 -21.73 -0.99
CA ASP A 61 -9.06 -21.42 -2.17
C ASP A 61 -8.38 -21.89 -3.47
N ALA A 62 -7.06 -21.90 -3.52
CA ALA A 62 -6.27 -22.41 -4.65
C ALA A 62 -6.07 -23.94 -4.62
N GLY A 63 -6.75 -24.68 -3.74
CA GLY A 63 -6.61 -26.14 -3.63
C GLY A 63 -5.38 -26.58 -2.85
N GLY A 64 -4.76 -25.67 -2.08
CA GLY A 64 -3.60 -25.94 -1.22
C GLY A 64 -2.27 -25.45 -1.79
N GLU A 65 -2.18 -25.23 -3.09
CA GLU A 65 -0.99 -24.70 -3.76
C GLU A 65 -1.37 -23.44 -4.57
N VAL A 66 -0.67 -22.34 -4.30
CA VAL A 66 -0.66 -21.15 -5.16
C VAL A 66 0.62 -21.17 -6.00
N ASP A 67 0.57 -20.61 -7.20
CA ASP A 67 1.74 -20.56 -8.09
C ASP A 67 2.88 -19.71 -7.52
N GLY A 68 2.56 -18.75 -6.63
CA GLY A 68 3.50 -17.85 -5.97
C GLY A 68 3.67 -18.11 -4.48
N GLU A 69 4.40 -17.22 -3.82
CA GLU A 69 4.65 -17.28 -2.38
C GLU A 69 3.87 -16.19 -1.64
N LEU A 70 3.53 -16.44 -0.37
CA LEU A 70 2.93 -15.47 0.54
C LEU A 70 3.84 -15.31 1.75
N ASP A 71 4.51 -14.17 1.86
CA ASP A 71 5.37 -13.80 2.98
C ASP A 71 4.64 -12.79 3.88
N VAL A 72 4.38 -13.17 5.13
CA VAL A 72 3.62 -12.34 6.07
C VAL A 72 4.58 -11.60 6.98
N ARG A 73 4.52 -10.26 6.93
CA ARG A 73 5.38 -9.38 7.75
C ARG A 73 4.57 -8.33 8.49
N GLU A 74 5.05 -7.99 9.69
CA GLU A 74 4.49 -6.88 10.46
C GLU A 74 4.87 -5.55 9.81
N CYS A 75 3.88 -4.66 9.63
CA CYS A 75 4.04 -3.27 9.22
C CYS A 75 2.84 -2.48 9.75
N ASP A 76 3.05 -1.67 10.79
CA ASP A 76 2.05 -0.73 11.27
C ASP A 76 2.34 0.67 10.71
N LEU A 77 1.51 1.12 9.78
CA LEU A 77 1.63 2.45 9.17
C LEU A 77 1.33 3.60 10.15
N ALA A 78 0.85 3.29 11.36
CA ALA A 78 0.68 4.26 12.44
C ALA A 78 1.95 4.42 13.30
N SER A 79 3.09 3.80 12.91
CA SER A 79 4.38 3.90 13.59
C SER A 79 5.48 3.93 12.56
N LEU A 80 6.21 5.04 12.46
CA LEU A 80 7.34 5.16 11.53
C LEU A 80 8.49 4.21 11.88
N ASP A 81 8.67 3.87 13.15
CA ASP A 81 9.64 2.86 13.58
C ASP A 81 9.25 1.46 13.06
N SER A 82 7.96 1.11 13.07
CA SER A 82 7.48 -0.14 12.48
C SER A 82 7.67 -0.17 10.96
N VAL A 83 7.41 0.95 10.28
CA VAL A 83 7.64 1.09 8.83
C VAL A 83 9.13 0.93 8.50
N ALA A 84 10.01 1.55 9.28
CA ALA A 84 11.46 1.44 9.09
C ALA A 84 11.96 0.00 9.31
N SER A 85 11.54 -0.64 10.40
CA SER A 85 11.92 -2.03 10.70
C SER A 85 11.42 -3.02 9.62
N PHE A 86 10.20 -2.79 9.10
CA PHE A 86 9.68 -3.57 7.98
C PHE A 86 10.54 -3.40 6.72
N ALA A 87 10.90 -2.15 6.37
CA ALA A 87 11.72 -1.86 5.19
C ALA A 87 13.12 -2.47 5.33
N GLU A 88 13.79 -2.30 6.48
CA GLU A 88 15.10 -2.92 6.76
C GLU A 88 15.06 -4.43 6.57
N GLY A 89 14.08 -5.12 7.18
CA GLY A 89 13.96 -6.57 7.05
C GLY A 89 13.58 -7.02 5.63
N LEU A 90 12.95 -6.16 4.82
CA LEU A 90 12.65 -6.48 3.43
C LEU A 90 13.89 -6.35 2.55
N VAL A 91 14.68 -5.29 2.73
CA VAL A 91 15.95 -5.04 2.03
C VAL A 91 16.96 -6.17 2.29
N ASP A 92 16.98 -6.73 3.51
CA ASP A 92 17.87 -7.85 3.84
C ASP A 92 17.52 -9.16 3.09
N ASP A 93 16.24 -9.35 2.72
CA ASP A 93 15.73 -10.61 2.16
C ASP A 93 15.42 -10.55 0.66
N TYR A 94 15.25 -9.35 0.09
CA TYR A 94 14.85 -9.16 -1.31
C TYR A 94 15.71 -8.13 -2.03
N ASP A 95 16.32 -8.51 -3.13
CA ASP A 95 17.19 -7.65 -3.96
C ASP A 95 16.41 -6.57 -4.73
N ALA A 96 15.11 -6.75 -4.93
CA ALA A 96 14.26 -5.83 -5.69
C ALA A 96 12.79 -5.95 -5.33
N VAL A 97 12.05 -4.85 -5.49
CA VAL A 97 10.58 -4.77 -5.38
C VAL A 97 10.00 -4.37 -6.74
N ASP A 98 9.31 -5.29 -7.41
CA ASP A 98 8.69 -5.01 -8.72
C ASP A 98 7.43 -4.16 -8.60
N VAL A 99 6.63 -4.38 -7.55
CA VAL A 99 5.40 -3.61 -7.33
C VAL A 99 5.22 -3.31 -5.84
N LEU A 100 5.08 -2.02 -5.50
CA LEU A 100 4.66 -1.57 -4.18
C LEU A 100 3.20 -1.09 -4.25
N CYS A 101 2.30 -1.81 -3.59
CA CYS A 101 0.89 -1.45 -3.45
C CYS A 101 0.64 -0.74 -2.12
N ASN A 102 0.66 0.58 -2.11
CA ASN A 102 0.26 1.45 -1.00
C ASN A 102 -1.28 1.44 -0.87
N ASN A 103 -1.82 0.32 -0.38
CA ASN A 103 -3.26 0.02 -0.39
C ASN A 103 -3.94 0.24 0.95
N ALA A 104 -3.27 0.00 2.08
CA ALA A 104 -3.88 0.11 3.40
C ALA A 104 -4.51 1.49 3.65
N GLY A 105 -5.51 1.51 4.52
CA GLY A 105 -6.10 2.79 4.92
C GLY A 105 -7.24 2.64 5.92
N VAL A 106 -7.51 3.74 6.58
CA VAL A 106 -8.65 3.92 7.49
C VAL A 106 -9.54 5.03 6.96
N MET A 107 -10.85 4.94 7.18
CA MET A 107 -11.82 5.85 6.59
C MET A 107 -12.80 6.39 7.63
N ALA A 108 -12.92 7.71 7.66
CA ALA A 108 -13.93 8.45 8.44
C ALA A 108 -14.03 8.03 9.93
N ILE A 109 -12.86 7.79 10.53
CA ILE A 109 -12.73 7.44 11.95
C ILE A 109 -12.74 8.70 12.84
N PRO A 110 -13.01 8.58 14.14
CA PRO A 110 -12.79 9.66 15.10
C PRO A 110 -11.34 10.14 15.07
N ARG A 111 -11.11 11.40 15.47
CA ARG A 111 -9.75 11.93 15.60
C ARG A 111 -8.96 11.09 16.59
N GLY A 112 -7.80 10.67 16.16
CA GLY A 112 -6.77 10.03 16.95
C GLY A 112 -5.40 10.45 16.43
N GLU A 113 -4.38 9.95 17.05
CA GLU A 113 -2.99 10.21 16.67
C GLU A 113 -2.24 8.90 16.49
N THR A 114 -1.29 8.88 15.58
CA THR A 114 -0.31 7.80 15.41
C THR A 114 0.70 7.84 16.54
N GLU A 115 1.58 6.86 16.62
CA GLU A 115 2.68 6.86 17.62
C GLU A 115 3.60 8.07 17.45
N ASP A 116 3.71 8.59 16.23
CA ASP A 116 4.53 9.77 15.88
C ASP A 116 3.78 11.10 16.04
N GLY A 117 2.54 11.08 16.54
CA GLY A 117 1.72 12.28 16.80
C GLY A 117 1.02 12.87 15.58
N PHE A 118 0.93 12.16 14.46
CA PHE A 118 0.16 12.57 13.29
C PHE A 118 -1.33 12.24 13.46
N GLU A 119 -2.22 13.03 12.84
CA GLU A 119 -3.62 12.63 12.75
C GLU A 119 -3.72 11.26 12.07
N THR A 120 -4.53 10.36 12.64
CA THR A 120 -4.49 8.93 12.29
C THR A 120 -4.78 8.65 10.82
N GLN A 121 -5.76 9.34 10.19
CA GLN A 121 -6.06 9.08 8.78
C GLN A 121 -4.95 9.62 7.87
N PHE A 122 -4.44 10.81 8.15
CA PHE A 122 -3.33 11.39 7.39
C PHE A 122 -2.04 10.60 7.60
N GLY A 123 -1.76 10.20 8.83
CA GLY A 123 -0.60 9.37 9.20
C GLY A 123 -0.60 8.02 8.50
N VAL A 124 -1.67 7.23 8.70
CA VAL A 124 -1.77 5.86 8.15
C VAL A 124 -1.94 5.86 6.63
N ASN A 125 -2.87 6.68 6.09
CA ASN A 125 -3.20 6.62 4.68
C ASN A 125 -2.11 7.23 3.79
N HIS A 126 -1.39 8.24 4.29
CA HIS A 126 -0.44 9.01 3.51
C HIS A 126 0.99 8.94 4.05
N LEU A 127 1.28 9.45 5.26
CA LEU A 127 2.65 9.61 5.74
C LEU A 127 3.39 8.28 5.91
N GLY A 128 2.71 7.24 6.41
CA GLY A 128 3.29 5.90 6.53
C GLY A 128 3.66 5.31 5.16
N HIS A 129 2.81 5.50 4.15
CA HIS A 129 3.11 5.05 2.79
C HIS A 129 4.18 5.91 2.10
N PHE A 130 4.20 7.22 2.37
CA PHE A 130 5.26 8.11 1.90
C PHE A 130 6.62 7.65 2.43
N ALA A 131 6.71 7.40 3.74
CA ALA A 131 7.93 6.90 4.37
C ALA A 131 8.33 5.52 3.81
N LEU A 132 7.37 4.58 3.72
CA LEU A 132 7.62 3.25 3.17
C LEU A 132 8.14 3.30 1.73
N THR A 133 7.53 4.12 0.88
CA THR A 133 7.97 4.26 -0.51
C THR A 133 9.38 4.83 -0.59
N GLY A 134 9.71 5.83 0.25
CA GLY A 134 11.05 6.40 0.30
C GLY A 134 12.11 5.42 0.80
N LEU A 135 11.77 4.60 1.80
CA LEU A 135 12.67 3.59 2.36
C LEU A 135 12.93 2.41 1.43
N LEU A 136 11.98 2.10 0.53
CA LEU A 136 12.10 1.02 -0.46
C LEU A 136 12.43 1.53 -1.87
N PHE A 137 12.86 2.78 -2.00
CA PHE A 137 13.02 3.40 -3.31
C PHE A 137 14.16 2.78 -4.11
N GLU A 138 15.26 2.42 -3.46
CA GLU A 138 16.42 1.76 -4.11
C GLU A 138 16.04 0.36 -4.61
N GLU A 139 15.24 -0.41 -3.85
CA GLU A 139 14.74 -1.73 -4.23
C GLU A 139 13.71 -1.65 -5.36
N LEU A 140 12.92 -0.57 -5.39
CA LEU A 140 12.06 -0.28 -6.54
C LEU A 140 12.90 -0.03 -7.79
N GLN A 141 13.90 0.85 -7.72
CA GLN A 141 14.80 1.14 -8.84
C GLN A 141 15.60 -0.08 -9.31
N ALA A 142 15.86 -1.04 -8.43
CA ALA A 142 16.55 -2.29 -8.78
C ALA A 142 15.72 -3.23 -9.66
N ALA A 143 14.38 -3.09 -9.68
CA ALA A 143 13.51 -3.90 -10.52
C ALA A 143 13.51 -3.41 -11.98
N PRO A 144 13.35 -4.29 -13.00
CA PRO A 144 13.38 -3.90 -14.41
C PRO A 144 12.25 -2.97 -14.85
N GLU A 145 11.05 -3.13 -14.29
CA GLU A 145 9.84 -2.35 -14.62
C GLU A 145 9.04 -2.07 -13.34
N PRO A 146 9.59 -1.28 -12.41
CA PRO A 146 9.00 -1.09 -11.09
C PRO A 146 7.74 -0.24 -11.14
N ARG A 147 6.82 -0.51 -10.22
CA ARG A 147 5.58 0.24 -10.05
C ARG A 147 5.28 0.55 -8.59
N ALA A 148 4.99 1.82 -8.32
CA ALA A 148 4.38 2.27 -7.08
C ALA A 148 2.90 2.58 -7.33
N VAL A 149 2.00 1.79 -6.73
CA VAL A 149 0.54 1.92 -6.90
C VAL A 149 -0.05 2.47 -5.62
N THR A 150 -0.57 3.70 -5.66
CA THR A 150 -1.09 4.38 -4.47
C THR A 150 -2.61 4.45 -4.48
N GLN A 151 -3.24 3.85 -3.46
CA GLN A 151 -4.69 3.81 -3.29
C GLN A 151 -5.23 5.16 -2.84
N SER A 152 -5.95 5.84 -3.73
CA SER A 152 -6.74 7.03 -3.45
C SER A 152 -8.22 6.67 -3.24
N SER A 153 -9.12 7.62 -3.38
CA SER A 153 -10.58 7.46 -3.30
C SER A 153 -11.24 8.58 -4.09
N GLY A 154 -12.45 8.37 -4.60
CA GLY A 154 -13.28 9.46 -5.15
C GLY A 154 -13.49 10.60 -4.17
N ALA A 155 -13.32 10.38 -2.87
CA ALA A 155 -13.37 11.41 -1.84
C ALA A 155 -12.31 12.51 -2.01
N HIS A 156 -11.20 12.27 -2.72
CA HIS A 156 -10.18 13.28 -3.01
C HIS A 156 -10.74 14.52 -3.70
N ALA A 157 -11.81 14.38 -4.50
CA ALA A 157 -12.44 15.50 -5.21
C ALA A 157 -13.08 16.55 -4.27
N GLY A 158 -13.40 16.17 -3.03
CA GLY A 158 -13.87 17.07 -1.99
C GLY A 158 -12.80 17.38 -0.94
N GLY A 159 -11.56 16.95 -1.15
CA GLY A 159 -10.44 17.19 -0.26
C GLY A 159 -9.79 18.56 -0.50
N GLU A 160 -9.22 19.11 0.54
CA GLU A 160 -8.37 20.29 0.52
C GLU A 160 -7.13 20.02 1.36
N MET A 161 -5.97 20.50 0.92
CA MET A 161 -4.73 20.42 1.69
C MET A 161 -4.62 21.64 2.60
N ASP A 162 -5.05 21.48 3.84
CA ASP A 162 -4.89 22.53 4.85
C ASP A 162 -3.48 22.47 5.46
N PHE A 163 -2.53 23.16 4.83
CA PHE A 163 -1.15 23.24 5.35
C PHE A 163 -1.02 24.00 6.67
N GLY A 164 -2.06 24.72 7.11
CA GLY A 164 -2.09 25.37 8.42
C GLY A 164 -2.49 24.40 9.54
N ASP A 165 -3.31 23.39 9.22
CA ASP A 165 -3.85 22.41 10.19
C ASP A 165 -3.96 20.99 9.59
N LEU A 166 -2.88 20.47 9.00
CA LEU A 166 -2.84 19.13 8.40
C LEU A 166 -3.34 18.02 9.33
N HIS A 167 -3.22 18.23 10.64
CA HIS A 167 -3.58 17.24 11.68
C HIS A 167 -4.95 17.48 12.31
N GLY A 168 -5.72 18.47 11.84
CA GLY A 168 -7.04 18.78 12.37
C GLY A 168 -7.03 19.06 13.88
N ALA A 169 -6.01 19.80 14.34
CA ALA A 169 -5.87 20.15 15.75
C ALA A 169 -6.86 21.24 16.17
N GLU A 170 -7.17 22.18 15.26
CA GLU A 170 -8.10 23.27 15.48
C GLU A 170 -9.53 22.87 15.14
N ALA A 171 -9.70 22.14 14.01
CA ALA A 171 -11.02 21.71 13.54
C ALA A 171 -10.94 20.34 12.86
N TYR A 172 -11.62 19.34 13.42
CA TYR A 172 -11.63 18.00 12.88
C TYR A 172 -12.99 17.59 12.31
N GLY A 173 -12.99 17.23 11.04
CA GLY A 173 -14.10 16.56 10.38
C GLY A 173 -13.63 15.24 9.77
N LYS A 174 -14.12 14.11 10.28
CA LYS A 174 -13.65 12.77 9.90
C LYS A 174 -13.67 12.50 8.38
N TRP A 175 -14.63 13.05 7.64
CA TRP A 175 -14.70 12.92 6.20
C TRP A 175 -13.76 13.90 5.48
N GLY A 176 -13.56 15.12 6.03
CA GLY A 176 -12.58 16.08 5.53
C GLY A 176 -11.15 15.54 5.67
N ALA A 177 -10.81 15.01 6.85
CA ALA A 177 -9.51 14.39 7.10
C ALA A 177 -9.26 13.17 6.18
N TYR A 178 -10.29 12.34 5.95
CA TYR A 178 -10.20 11.26 4.97
C TYR A 178 -9.97 11.79 3.55
N ALA A 179 -10.77 12.76 3.11
CA ALA A 179 -10.66 13.35 1.78
C ALA A 179 -9.28 14.00 1.55
N GLN A 180 -8.78 14.75 2.56
CA GLN A 180 -7.42 15.31 2.56
C GLN A 180 -6.35 14.21 2.40
N SER A 181 -6.43 13.12 3.18
CA SER A 181 -5.46 12.03 3.09
C SER A 181 -5.46 11.37 1.70
N LYS A 182 -6.63 11.25 1.06
CA LYS A 182 -6.76 10.67 -0.27
C LYS A 182 -6.36 11.61 -1.41
N LEU A 183 -6.51 12.92 -1.21
CA LEU A 183 -5.93 13.93 -2.09
C LEU A 183 -4.40 13.93 -1.98
N ALA A 184 -3.84 13.86 -0.77
CA ALA A 184 -2.40 13.75 -0.55
C ALA A 184 -1.81 12.53 -1.26
N ASN A 185 -2.49 11.37 -1.22
CA ASN A 185 -2.08 10.16 -1.95
C ASN A 185 -2.03 10.38 -3.46
N LEU A 186 -3.01 11.07 -4.02
CA LEU A 186 -3.04 11.36 -5.46
C LEU A 186 -1.93 12.34 -5.86
N LEU A 187 -1.72 13.39 -5.07
CA LEU A 187 -0.64 14.37 -5.27
C LEU A 187 0.74 13.69 -5.16
N PHE A 188 0.91 12.82 -4.20
CA PHE A 188 2.13 12.01 -4.04
C PHE A 188 2.40 11.14 -5.27
N ALA A 189 1.38 10.41 -5.75
CA ALA A 189 1.53 9.56 -6.93
C ALA A 189 1.96 10.38 -8.16
N TYR A 190 1.36 11.55 -8.39
CA TYR A 190 1.71 12.43 -9.50
C TYR A 190 3.11 13.02 -9.36
N GLU A 191 3.49 13.45 -8.15
CA GLU A 191 4.79 14.05 -7.91
C GLU A 191 5.91 13.00 -8.03
N LEU A 192 5.68 11.78 -7.55
CA LEU A 192 6.61 10.67 -7.71
C LEU A 192 6.83 10.35 -9.20
N ASP A 193 5.76 10.25 -9.98
CA ASP A 193 5.85 10.03 -11.44
C ASP A 193 6.53 11.20 -12.17
N ARG A 194 6.22 12.43 -11.76
CA ARG A 194 6.84 13.63 -12.35
C ARG A 194 8.34 13.70 -12.12
N GLN A 195 8.82 13.26 -10.95
CA GLN A 195 10.25 13.32 -10.60
C GLN A 195 11.02 12.10 -11.06
N TYR A 196 10.42 10.93 -11.00
CA TYR A 196 11.10 9.64 -11.13
C TYR A 196 10.39 8.66 -12.09
N GLY A 197 9.46 9.13 -12.92
CA GLY A 197 8.67 8.27 -13.81
C GLY A 197 9.47 7.50 -14.85
N ASP A 198 10.68 7.98 -15.18
CA ASP A 198 11.63 7.25 -16.03
C ASP A 198 12.30 6.06 -15.31
N GLU A 199 12.26 6.03 -13.97
CA GLU A 199 12.88 5.01 -13.13
C GLU A 199 11.83 4.13 -12.45
N VAL A 200 10.76 4.74 -11.90
CA VAL A 200 9.66 4.06 -11.20
C VAL A 200 8.32 4.60 -11.70
N THR A 201 7.55 3.78 -12.39
CA THR A 201 6.18 4.16 -12.79
C THR A 201 5.31 4.33 -11.55
N SER A 202 4.78 5.53 -11.32
CA SER A 202 3.88 5.80 -10.21
C SER A 202 2.45 6.07 -10.67
N VAL A 203 1.48 5.37 -10.10
CA VAL A 203 0.07 5.50 -10.46
C VAL A 203 -0.82 5.63 -9.23
N GLY A 204 -1.81 6.53 -9.32
CA GLY A 204 -2.91 6.61 -8.37
C GLY A 204 -4.13 5.83 -8.89
N CYS A 205 -4.80 5.08 -8.01
CA CYS A 205 -6.03 4.35 -8.35
C CYS A 205 -7.09 4.50 -7.26
N HIS A 206 -8.36 4.21 -7.59
CA HIS A 206 -9.43 4.05 -6.62
C HIS A 206 -10.46 3.04 -7.12
N PRO A 207 -11.18 2.36 -6.20
CA PRO A 207 -12.08 1.25 -6.57
C PRO A 207 -13.47 1.69 -7.08
N GLY A 208 -13.74 2.98 -7.10
CA GLY A 208 -15.08 3.52 -7.45
C GLY A 208 -15.78 4.16 -6.28
#